data_a3507deb884270a0afde21dc63e657fa
#
_entry.id   a3507deb884270a0afde21dc63e657fa
#
_cell.length_a   1.000
_cell.length_b   1.000
_cell.length_c   1.000
_cell.angle_alpha   90.00
_cell.angle_beta   90.00
_cell.angle_gamma   90.00
#
_symmetry.space_group_name_H-M   'P 1'
#
loop_
_entity.id
_entity.type
_entity.pdbx_description
1 polymer ?
#
loop_
_entity_poly.entity_id
_entity_poly.type
_entity_poly.pdbx_seq_one_letter_code
_entity_poly.pdbx_strand_id
1 'polypeptide(L)'
;MQIFKKLFFLLNTYERKLLGLLLLMILLMALVDMIGVASVLPFIAVLTNPSLIETNFILNFMFETSKIVGVENHSQFIFLLGIFFLILLLTSLTLKAATIYATVRFSEMRHYSINKRLVEGYLRQPYSWFLNQNSSELGKTILSEVGNVVANGFTQMLEVIAKGAIVIALLSLLIIVDPKLAITAGITIGGAYGLIYYSLANYLKGLGEERLLHNELRFRWVSEAFNAAKAVKVSGLEQSYANRFSNSSIIYAKTTTSSEVIKQLPRFFLEAIVFGGILLMILYIMKQAGNFNSALPILSLYVFAGYRLLPALQQVYASLTILKFIGPSVEKLYEDIKSLNPLIENQSQEVMPLNNTITLKNIHYNYPNTSRTAINGINLNIPAKSTVGFIGITGSGKTTVVDIILGLLEVQKGTLEV
;
A
#
# COMPACT_ATOMS: atom_id res chain seq x y z
N MET A 1 -7.17 -4.70 10.61
CA MET A 1 -7.90 -5.74 9.83
C MET A 1 -8.79 -5.16 8.72
N GLN A 2 -9.53 -4.08 8.93
CA GLN A 2 -10.41 -3.46 7.91
C GLN A 2 -9.65 -2.97 6.65
N ILE A 3 -8.47 -2.33 6.80
CA ILE A 3 -7.67 -1.83 5.67
C ILE A 3 -7.25 -2.97 4.73
N PHE A 4 -6.81 -4.11 5.27
CA PHE A 4 -6.44 -5.29 4.46
C PHE A 4 -7.63 -5.81 3.64
N LYS A 5 -8.84 -5.86 4.22
CA LYS A 5 -10.06 -6.27 3.50
C LYS A 5 -10.38 -5.32 2.35
N LYS A 6 -10.22 -3.99 2.55
CA LYS A 6 -10.47 -2.98 1.53
C LYS A 6 -9.44 -3.05 0.40
N LEU A 7 -8.15 -3.17 0.72
CA LEU A 7 -7.11 -3.40 -0.29
C LEU A 7 -7.37 -4.69 -1.08
N PHE A 8 -7.77 -5.77 -0.42
CA PHE A 8 -8.12 -7.02 -1.09
C PHE A 8 -9.35 -6.89 -2.02
N PHE A 9 -10.32 -6.06 -1.66
CA PHE A 9 -11.49 -5.75 -2.51
C PHE A 9 -11.08 -5.04 -3.81
N LEU A 10 -10.07 -4.18 -3.77
CA LEU A 10 -9.58 -3.47 -4.95
C LEU A 10 -8.97 -4.41 -6.01
N LEU A 11 -8.60 -5.64 -5.63
CA LEU A 11 -8.02 -6.64 -6.52
C LEU A 11 -9.10 -7.43 -7.28
N ASN A 12 -8.88 -7.63 -8.57
CA ASN A 12 -9.70 -8.54 -9.38
C ASN A 12 -9.33 -10.02 -9.13
N THR A 13 -10.10 -10.96 -9.69
CA THR A 13 -9.93 -12.40 -9.46
C THR A 13 -8.57 -12.92 -9.89
N TYR A 14 -8.04 -12.45 -11.02
CA TYR A 14 -6.71 -12.82 -11.53
C TYR A 14 -5.61 -12.28 -10.61
N GLU A 15 -5.73 -11.05 -10.17
CA GLU A 15 -4.79 -10.37 -9.27
C GLU A 15 -4.70 -11.05 -7.90
N ARG A 16 -5.82 -11.57 -7.39
CA ARG A 16 -5.85 -12.36 -6.15
C ARG A 16 -5.06 -13.65 -6.26
N LYS A 17 -5.10 -14.33 -7.43
CA LYS A 17 -4.27 -15.52 -7.68
C LYS A 17 -2.78 -15.18 -7.70
N LEU A 18 -2.41 -14.07 -8.35
CA LEU A 18 -1.01 -13.59 -8.36
C LEU A 18 -0.53 -13.21 -6.95
N LEU A 19 -1.41 -12.59 -6.14
CA LEU A 19 -1.10 -12.31 -4.73
C LEU A 19 -0.82 -13.62 -3.97
N GLY A 20 -1.63 -14.67 -4.17
CA GLY A 20 -1.41 -15.99 -3.55
C GLY A 20 -0.03 -16.58 -3.89
N LEU A 21 0.37 -16.51 -5.16
CA LEU A 21 1.70 -16.95 -5.61
C LEU A 21 2.83 -16.13 -4.99
N LEU A 22 2.65 -14.82 -4.89
CA LEU A 22 3.60 -13.92 -4.24
C LEU A 22 3.74 -14.24 -2.74
N LEU A 23 2.64 -14.53 -2.05
CA LEU A 23 2.67 -14.94 -0.64
C LEU A 23 3.43 -16.27 -0.44
N LEU A 24 3.27 -17.23 -1.34
CA LEU A 24 4.05 -18.47 -1.32
C LEU A 24 5.55 -18.17 -1.46
N MET A 25 5.92 -17.30 -2.39
CA MET A 25 7.31 -16.88 -2.61
C MET A 25 7.89 -16.18 -1.38
N ILE A 26 7.11 -15.34 -0.71
CA ILE A 26 7.48 -14.67 0.55
C ILE A 26 7.73 -15.69 1.67
N LEU A 27 6.87 -16.71 1.82
CA LEU A 27 7.05 -17.75 2.83
C LEU A 27 8.30 -18.59 2.55
N LEU A 28 8.55 -18.98 1.31
CA LEU A 28 9.78 -19.69 0.92
C LEU A 28 11.02 -18.85 1.22
N MET A 29 11.00 -17.55 0.89
CA MET A 29 12.09 -16.62 1.22
C MET A 29 12.35 -16.57 2.72
N ALA A 30 11.31 -16.48 3.56
CA ALA A 30 11.45 -16.42 5.00
C ALA A 30 12.03 -17.72 5.59
N LEU A 31 11.64 -18.88 5.06
CA LEU A 31 12.19 -20.18 5.46
C LEU A 31 13.67 -20.33 5.10
N VAL A 32 14.05 -19.95 3.88
CA VAL A 32 15.46 -20.01 3.45
C VAL A 32 16.32 -19.02 4.26
N ASP A 33 15.79 -17.85 4.59
CA ASP A 33 16.44 -16.86 5.45
C ASP A 33 16.67 -17.42 6.87
N MET A 34 15.67 -18.11 7.43
CA MET A 34 15.77 -18.79 8.71
C MET A 34 16.85 -19.91 8.71
N ILE A 35 16.85 -20.76 7.67
CA ILE A 35 17.84 -21.83 7.53
C ILE A 35 19.27 -21.23 7.41
N GLY A 36 19.41 -20.13 6.65
CA GLY A 36 20.67 -19.41 6.53
C GLY A 36 21.19 -18.88 7.88
N VAL A 37 20.31 -18.39 8.75
CA VAL A 37 20.71 -17.99 10.11
C VAL A 37 21.02 -19.20 11.00
N ALA A 38 20.18 -20.25 10.93
CA ALA A 38 20.35 -21.46 11.71
C ALA A 38 21.70 -22.15 11.43
N SER A 39 22.20 -22.10 10.18
CA SER A 39 23.46 -22.74 9.78
C SER A 39 24.70 -22.08 10.38
N VAL A 40 24.61 -20.88 10.93
CA VAL A 40 25.71 -20.23 11.68
C VAL A 40 26.05 -20.99 12.94
N LEU A 41 25.05 -21.52 13.65
CA LEU A 41 25.26 -22.20 14.94
C LEU A 41 26.16 -23.44 14.83
N PRO A 42 25.91 -24.43 13.94
CA PRO A 42 26.80 -25.57 13.79
C PRO A 42 28.20 -25.17 13.28
N PHE A 43 28.30 -24.19 12.40
CA PHE A 43 29.59 -23.71 11.90
C PHE A 43 30.46 -23.14 13.03
N ILE A 44 29.93 -22.22 13.85
CA ILE A 44 30.67 -21.64 14.97
C ILE A 44 30.94 -22.68 16.07
N ALA A 45 29.98 -23.57 16.34
CA ALA A 45 30.16 -24.63 17.34
C ALA A 45 31.32 -25.57 17.01
N VAL A 46 31.42 -26.00 15.75
CA VAL A 46 32.52 -26.85 15.28
C VAL A 46 33.84 -26.08 15.23
N LEU A 47 33.82 -24.80 14.86
CA LEU A 47 34.99 -23.95 14.84
C LEU A 47 35.62 -23.78 16.26
N THR A 48 34.77 -23.66 17.29
CA THR A 48 35.19 -23.48 18.68
C THR A 48 35.53 -24.78 19.37
N ASN A 49 34.90 -25.88 19.00
CA ASN A 49 35.11 -27.20 19.58
C ASN A 49 34.98 -28.30 18.50
N PRO A 50 36.05 -28.68 17.81
CA PRO A 50 36.04 -29.72 16.77
C PRO A 50 35.57 -31.11 17.26
N SER A 51 35.69 -31.44 18.57
CA SER A 51 35.22 -32.71 19.11
C SER A 51 33.70 -32.90 19.03
N LEU A 52 32.94 -31.81 18.81
CA LEU A 52 31.49 -31.86 18.57
C LEU A 52 31.13 -32.64 17.30
N ILE A 53 32.04 -32.75 16.34
CA ILE A 53 31.82 -33.51 15.10
C ILE A 53 31.54 -34.99 15.44
N GLU A 54 32.23 -35.54 16.44
CA GLU A 54 32.11 -36.95 16.83
C GLU A 54 30.94 -37.17 17.81
N THR A 55 30.68 -36.22 18.69
CA THR A 55 29.71 -36.36 19.78
C THR A 55 28.26 -35.97 19.37
N ASN A 56 28.07 -35.12 18.38
CA ASN A 56 26.75 -34.68 17.93
C ASN A 56 26.27 -35.50 16.74
N PHE A 57 25.14 -36.18 16.88
CA PHE A 57 24.57 -37.06 15.85
C PHE A 57 24.41 -36.39 14.49
N ILE A 58 23.94 -35.13 14.45
CA ILE A 58 23.71 -34.40 13.17
C ILE A 58 25.04 -34.04 12.52
N LEU A 59 26.00 -33.54 13.31
CA LEU A 59 27.33 -33.15 12.81
C LEU A 59 28.14 -34.37 12.34
N ASN A 60 28.03 -35.46 13.07
CA ASN A 60 28.67 -36.76 12.69
C ASN A 60 28.04 -37.29 11.40
N PHE A 61 26.72 -37.28 11.26
CA PHE A 61 26.05 -37.69 10.03
C PHE A 61 26.48 -36.82 8.84
N MET A 62 26.56 -35.49 9.00
CA MET A 62 27.07 -34.58 7.98
C MET A 62 28.53 -34.83 7.65
N PHE A 63 29.36 -35.11 8.63
CA PHE A 63 30.78 -35.45 8.43
C PHE A 63 30.95 -36.77 7.68
N GLU A 64 30.25 -37.84 8.08
CA GLU A 64 30.29 -39.14 7.39
C GLU A 64 29.78 -39.02 5.93
N THR A 65 28.72 -38.23 5.71
CA THR A 65 28.22 -37.95 4.35
C THR A 65 29.23 -37.15 3.52
N SER A 66 30.00 -36.24 4.14
CA SER A 66 31.02 -35.43 3.47
C SER A 66 32.25 -36.24 3.02
N LYS A 67 32.47 -37.42 3.58
CA LYS A 67 33.52 -38.33 3.15
C LYS A 67 33.33 -38.81 1.71
N ILE A 68 32.08 -38.87 1.24
CA ILE A 68 31.74 -39.18 -0.17
C ILE A 68 32.32 -38.13 -1.13
N VAL A 69 32.49 -36.90 -0.66
CA VAL A 69 33.04 -35.78 -1.44
C VAL A 69 34.54 -35.60 -1.24
N GLY A 70 35.21 -36.55 -0.52
CA GLY A 70 36.65 -36.57 -0.32
C GLY A 70 37.14 -35.79 0.91
N VAL A 71 36.27 -35.56 1.91
CA VAL A 71 36.64 -34.92 3.18
C VAL A 71 37.20 -35.97 4.13
N GLU A 72 38.51 -35.91 4.44
CA GLU A 72 39.19 -36.85 5.32
C GLU A 72 39.44 -36.30 6.74
N ASN A 73 39.59 -34.99 6.86
CA ASN A 73 39.98 -34.32 8.09
C ASN A 73 38.94 -33.33 8.63
N HIS A 74 38.89 -33.11 9.94
CA HIS A 74 38.04 -32.13 10.60
C HIS A 74 38.19 -30.71 10.03
N SER A 75 39.43 -30.29 9.68
CA SER A 75 39.66 -28.97 9.08
C SER A 75 39.02 -28.81 7.70
N GLN A 76 39.06 -29.88 6.88
CA GLN A 76 38.38 -29.89 5.58
C GLN A 76 36.86 -29.86 5.73
N PHE A 77 36.30 -30.51 6.76
CA PHE A 77 34.90 -30.48 7.09
C PHE A 77 34.43 -29.07 7.51
N ILE A 78 35.22 -28.38 8.36
CA ILE A 78 34.92 -26.98 8.73
C ILE A 78 34.90 -26.06 7.50
N PHE A 79 35.87 -26.26 6.59
CA PHE A 79 35.92 -25.51 5.34
C PHE A 79 34.69 -25.78 4.45
N LEU A 80 34.29 -27.05 4.34
CA LEU A 80 33.05 -27.43 3.61
C LEU A 80 31.81 -26.81 4.23
N LEU A 81 31.66 -26.83 5.56
CA LEU A 81 30.56 -26.16 6.27
C LEU A 81 30.54 -24.66 6.00
N GLY A 82 31.71 -24.01 5.95
CA GLY A 82 31.83 -22.60 5.61
C GLY A 82 31.34 -22.29 4.18
N ILE A 83 31.73 -23.13 3.20
CA ILE A 83 31.27 -23.03 1.81
C ILE A 83 29.73 -23.24 1.75
N PHE A 84 29.22 -24.27 2.44
CA PHE A 84 27.78 -24.54 2.50
C PHE A 84 26.98 -23.35 3.09
N PHE A 85 27.50 -22.77 4.17
CA PHE A 85 26.93 -21.55 4.76
C PHE A 85 26.93 -20.38 3.76
N LEU A 86 28.05 -20.19 3.03
CA LEU A 86 28.14 -19.14 2.01
C LEU A 86 27.10 -19.34 0.88
N ILE A 87 26.93 -20.57 0.39
CA ILE A 87 25.96 -20.92 -0.63
C ILE A 87 24.52 -20.65 -0.13
N LEU A 88 24.20 -21.05 1.10
CA LEU A 88 22.88 -20.76 1.71
C LEU A 88 22.62 -19.26 1.82
N LEU A 89 23.65 -18.50 2.23
CA LEU A 89 23.54 -17.04 2.32
C LEU A 89 23.31 -16.41 0.96
N LEU A 90 24.06 -16.79 -0.07
CA LEU A 90 23.89 -16.29 -1.45
C LEU A 90 22.50 -16.67 -2.01
N THR A 91 22.04 -17.88 -1.76
CA THR A 91 20.70 -18.35 -2.17
C THR A 91 19.60 -17.53 -1.48
N SER A 92 19.74 -17.29 -0.16
CA SER A 92 18.81 -16.43 0.59
C SER A 92 18.74 -15.02 0.02
N LEU A 93 19.90 -14.40 -0.27
CA LEU A 93 19.96 -13.05 -0.85
C LEU A 93 19.36 -12.99 -2.25
N THR A 94 19.61 -14.01 -3.09
CA THR A 94 19.04 -14.10 -4.45
C THR A 94 17.51 -14.24 -4.41
N LEU A 95 16.98 -15.12 -3.54
CA LEU A 95 15.54 -15.26 -3.33
C LEU A 95 14.92 -13.96 -2.82
N LYS A 96 15.61 -13.25 -1.93
CA LYS A 96 15.16 -11.95 -1.41
C LYS A 96 15.08 -10.91 -2.51
N ALA A 97 16.08 -10.80 -3.37
CA ALA A 97 16.08 -9.91 -4.51
C ALA A 97 14.95 -10.23 -5.50
N ALA A 98 14.73 -11.52 -5.80
CA ALA A 98 13.62 -11.96 -6.66
C ALA A 98 12.24 -11.65 -6.04
N THR A 99 12.10 -11.83 -4.72
CA THR A 99 10.85 -11.51 -4.00
C THR A 99 10.57 -10.00 -4.01
N ILE A 100 11.60 -9.16 -3.81
CA ILE A 100 11.47 -7.70 -3.89
C ILE A 100 11.02 -7.30 -5.30
N TYR A 101 11.66 -7.83 -6.35
CA TYR A 101 11.26 -7.56 -7.73
C TYR A 101 9.80 -7.94 -7.99
N ALA A 102 9.38 -9.14 -7.55
CA ALA A 102 8.01 -9.62 -7.71
C ALA A 102 7.01 -8.73 -6.96
N THR A 103 7.35 -8.28 -5.74
CA THR A 103 6.53 -7.40 -4.90
C THR A 103 6.34 -6.03 -5.55
N VAL A 104 7.44 -5.41 -6.00
CA VAL A 104 7.39 -4.09 -6.67
C VAL A 104 6.60 -4.19 -7.97
N ARG A 105 6.90 -5.17 -8.81
CA ARG A 105 6.17 -5.41 -10.07
C ARG A 105 4.67 -5.64 -9.82
N PHE A 106 4.32 -6.45 -8.81
CA PHE A 106 2.93 -6.66 -8.44
C PHE A 106 2.26 -5.33 -8.07
N SER A 107 2.89 -4.51 -7.21
CA SER A 107 2.33 -3.24 -6.76
C SER A 107 2.15 -2.26 -7.92
N GLU A 108 3.15 -2.06 -8.77
CA GLU A 108 3.06 -1.12 -9.90
C GLU A 108 2.03 -1.55 -10.95
N MET A 109 1.88 -2.85 -11.20
CA MET A 109 0.80 -3.34 -12.09
C MET A 109 -0.59 -3.11 -11.49
N ARG A 110 -0.72 -3.00 -10.16
CA ARG A 110 -1.99 -2.56 -9.51
C ARG A 110 -2.26 -1.10 -9.73
N HIS A 111 -1.24 -0.25 -9.70
CA HIS A 111 -1.37 1.17 -10.05
C HIS A 111 -2.03 1.34 -11.42
N TYR A 112 -1.49 0.66 -12.44
CA TYR A 112 -2.08 0.65 -13.78
C TYR A 112 -3.52 0.12 -13.80
N SER A 113 -3.75 -1.04 -13.20
CA SER A 113 -5.06 -1.71 -13.22
C SER A 113 -6.16 -0.88 -12.55
N ILE A 114 -5.88 -0.31 -11.39
CA ILE A 114 -6.84 0.51 -10.63
C ILE A 114 -7.11 1.83 -11.37
N ASN A 115 -6.07 2.50 -11.88
CA ASN A 115 -6.24 3.72 -12.68
C ASN A 115 -7.10 3.49 -13.91
N LYS A 116 -6.83 2.42 -14.67
CA LYS A 116 -7.62 2.04 -15.83
C LYS A 116 -9.10 1.84 -15.46
N ARG A 117 -9.36 1.07 -14.39
CA ARG A 117 -10.74 0.82 -13.92
C ARG A 117 -11.45 2.08 -13.47
N LEU A 118 -10.75 3.02 -12.82
CA LEU A 118 -11.34 4.31 -12.42
C LEU A 118 -11.68 5.16 -13.62
N VAL A 119 -10.76 5.31 -14.59
CA VAL A 119 -11.00 6.09 -15.79
C VAL A 119 -12.20 5.52 -16.56
N GLU A 120 -12.20 4.20 -16.82
CA GLU A 120 -13.31 3.53 -17.49
C GLU A 120 -14.61 3.66 -16.70
N GLY A 121 -14.56 3.49 -15.38
CA GLY A 121 -15.72 3.59 -14.51
C GLY A 121 -16.30 5.00 -14.45
N TYR A 122 -15.46 6.03 -14.35
CA TYR A 122 -15.91 7.42 -14.37
C TYR A 122 -16.51 7.81 -15.73
N LEU A 123 -15.81 7.51 -16.83
CA LEU A 123 -16.29 7.86 -18.18
C LEU A 123 -17.62 7.20 -18.56
N ARG A 124 -17.96 6.08 -17.94
CA ARG A 124 -19.23 5.38 -18.15
C ARG A 124 -20.36 5.84 -17.23
N GLN A 125 -20.11 6.77 -16.31
CA GLN A 125 -21.19 7.34 -15.50
C GLN A 125 -22.10 8.23 -16.37
N PRO A 126 -23.40 8.33 -16.03
CA PRO A 126 -24.30 9.22 -16.73
C PRO A 126 -23.86 10.67 -16.57
N TYR A 127 -24.15 11.52 -17.56
CA TYR A 127 -23.75 12.93 -17.54
C TYR A 127 -24.22 13.68 -16.28
N SER A 128 -25.41 13.35 -15.77
CA SER A 128 -25.93 13.89 -14.52
C SER A 128 -25.02 13.67 -13.31
N TRP A 129 -24.22 12.60 -13.30
CA TRP A 129 -23.22 12.35 -12.27
C TRP A 129 -22.09 13.39 -12.31
N PHE A 130 -21.61 13.75 -13.53
CA PHE A 130 -20.55 14.75 -13.70
C PHE A 130 -20.94 16.15 -13.27
N LEU A 131 -22.24 16.49 -13.29
CA LEU A 131 -22.71 17.80 -12.83
C LEU A 131 -22.46 18.05 -11.33
N ASN A 132 -22.33 16.98 -10.56
CA ASN A 132 -22.07 17.03 -9.12
C ASN A 132 -20.60 16.73 -8.76
N GLN A 133 -19.76 16.48 -9.75
CA GLN A 133 -18.34 16.14 -9.53
C GLN A 133 -17.42 17.30 -9.88
N ASN A 134 -16.35 17.43 -9.11
CA ASN A 134 -15.28 18.35 -9.45
C ASN A 134 -14.20 17.60 -10.27
N SER A 135 -13.95 18.03 -11.51
CA SER A 135 -12.95 17.40 -12.38
C SER A 135 -11.54 17.39 -11.78
N SER A 136 -11.19 18.40 -10.96
CA SER A 136 -9.91 18.41 -10.24
C SER A 136 -9.83 17.31 -9.18
N GLU A 137 -10.96 16.92 -8.57
CA GLU A 137 -11.02 15.83 -7.59
C GLU A 137 -10.86 14.47 -8.26
N LEU A 138 -11.54 14.26 -9.40
CA LEU A 138 -11.37 13.04 -10.19
C LEU A 138 -9.92 12.88 -10.67
N GLY A 139 -9.34 13.95 -11.20
CA GLY A 139 -7.93 13.97 -11.62
C GLY A 139 -6.97 13.70 -10.46
N LYS A 140 -7.18 14.30 -9.28
CA LYS A 140 -6.42 14.02 -8.05
C LYS A 140 -6.51 12.55 -7.66
N THR A 141 -7.71 11.97 -7.68
CA THR A 141 -7.91 10.58 -7.29
C THR A 141 -7.11 9.65 -8.19
N ILE A 142 -7.22 9.78 -9.52
CA ILE A 142 -6.51 8.95 -10.48
C ILE A 142 -4.99 9.16 -10.41
N LEU A 143 -4.53 10.42 -10.49
CA LEU A 143 -3.10 10.71 -10.70
C LEU A 143 -2.28 10.78 -9.40
N SER A 144 -2.93 10.95 -8.24
CA SER A 144 -2.24 11.11 -6.96
C SER A 144 -2.65 10.05 -5.95
N GLU A 145 -3.95 9.93 -5.62
CA GLU A 145 -4.37 9.06 -4.51
C GLU A 145 -4.23 7.57 -4.82
N VAL A 146 -4.46 7.13 -6.06
CA VAL A 146 -4.20 5.73 -6.45
C VAL A 146 -2.72 5.39 -6.29
N GLY A 147 -1.81 6.28 -6.72
CA GLY A 147 -0.37 6.09 -6.53
C GLY A 147 0.00 5.97 -5.04
N ASN A 148 -0.57 6.83 -4.20
CA ASN A 148 -0.37 6.76 -2.74
C ASN A 148 -0.92 5.46 -2.13
N VAL A 149 -2.12 5.03 -2.52
CA VAL A 149 -2.72 3.77 -2.03
C VAL A 149 -1.90 2.55 -2.50
N VAL A 150 -1.33 2.57 -3.69
CA VAL A 150 -0.46 1.50 -4.18
C VAL A 150 0.86 1.48 -3.42
N ALA A 151 1.60 2.59 -3.40
CA ALA A 151 2.93 2.66 -2.78
C ALA A 151 2.88 2.50 -1.26
N ASN A 152 1.90 3.11 -0.60
CA ASN A 152 1.77 3.14 0.86
C ASN A 152 0.65 2.22 1.41
N GLY A 153 -0.15 1.60 0.55
CA GLY A 153 -1.14 0.59 0.92
C GLY A 153 -0.69 -0.81 0.52
N PHE A 154 -0.69 -1.15 -0.77
CA PHE A 154 -0.36 -2.50 -1.23
C PHE A 154 1.09 -2.90 -0.91
N THR A 155 2.06 -2.03 -1.21
CA THR A 155 3.47 -2.33 -0.92
C THR A 155 3.70 -2.53 0.57
N GLN A 156 3.14 -1.66 1.42
CA GLN A 156 3.30 -1.79 2.87
C GLN A 156 2.54 -3.01 3.44
N MET A 157 1.39 -3.37 2.88
CA MET A 157 0.70 -4.61 3.23
C MET A 157 1.58 -5.84 2.96
N LEU A 158 2.23 -5.90 1.80
CA LEU A 158 3.13 -6.99 1.43
C LEU A 158 4.40 -7.00 2.29
N GLU A 159 4.94 -5.82 2.63
CA GLU A 159 6.08 -5.70 3.55
C GLU A 159 5.74 -6.20 4.97
N VAL A 160 4.55 -5.89 5.51
CA VAL A 160 4.09 -6.45 6.79
C VAL A 160 4.08 -7.98 6.76
N ILE A 161 3.58 -8.56 5.68
CA ILE A 161 3.50 -10.02 5.53
C ILE A 161 4.91 -10.61 5.38
N ALA A 162 5.75 -10.03 4.52
CA ALA A 162 7.10 -10.53 4.23
C ALA A 162 8.02 -10.44 5.46
N LYS A 163 8.07 -9.27 6.10
CA LYS A 163 8.90 -9.08 7.31
C LYS A 163 8.31 -9.79 8.52
N GLY A 164 6.97 -9.84 8.62
CA GLY A 164 6.28 -10.62 9.65
C GLY A 164 6.61 -12.11 9.55
N ALA A 165 6.64 -12.69 8.35
CA ALA A 165 7.04 -14.08 8.14
C ALA A 165 8.51 -14.33 8.57
N ILE A 166 9.42 -13.41 8.24
CA ILE A 166 10.84 -13.48 8.69
C ILE A 166 10.91 -13.41 10.22
N VAL A 167 10.19 -12.48 10.84
CA VAL A 167 10.15 -12.33 12.31
C VAL A 167 9.66 -13.61 12.97
N ILE A 168 8.55 -14.17 12.50
CA ILE A 168 7.99 -15.42 13.04
C ILE A 168 8.97 -16.58 12.86
N ALA A 169 9.57 -16.72 11.69
CA ALA A 169 10.54 -17.79 11.40
C ALA A 169 11.79 -17.69 12.31
N LEU A 170 12.34 -16.49 12.46
CA LEU A 170 13.53 -16.29 13.32
C LEU A 170 13.20 -16.42 14.81
N LEU A 171 12.04 -15.94 15.28
CA LEU A 171 11.61 -16.15 16.67
C LEU A 171 11.37 -17.63 16.97
N SER A 172 10.77 -18.39 16.05
CA SER A 172 10.59 -19.83 16.24
C SER A 172 11.93 -20.56 16.32
N LEU A 173 12.92 -20.18 15.51
CA LEU A 173 14.28 -20.70 15.61
C LEU A 173 14.91 -20.43 16.99
N LEU A 174 14.83 -19.18 17.46
CA LEU A 174 15.37 -18.80 18.76
C LEU A 174 14.68 -19.50 19.92
N ILE A 175 13.38 -19.73 19.86
CA ILE A 175 12.60 -20.49 20.86
C ILE A 175 13.06 -21.95 20.91
N ILE A 176 13.41 -22.56 19.78
CA ILE A 176 13.93 -23.94 19.74
C ILE A 176 15.31 -24.03 20.44
N VAL A 177 16.16 -23.01 20.29
CA VAL A 177 17.52 -22.99 20.85
C VAL A 177 17.52 -22.61 22.33
N ASP A 178 16.87 -21.52 22.70
CA ASP A 178 16.71 -21.06 24.09
C ASP A 178 15.34 -20.38 24.30
N PRO A 179 14.33 -21.12 24.80
CA PRO A 179 12.99 -20.60 24.99
C PRO A 179 12.90 -19.39 25.93
N LYS A 180 13.70 -19.39 27.02
CA LYS A 180 13.62 -18.33 28.03
C LYS A 180 14.11 -17.00 27.49
N LEU A 181 15.26 -16.98 26.87
CA LEU A 181 15.83 -15.76 26.28
C LEU A 181 14.99 -15.28 25.10
N ALA A 182 14.53 -16.18 24.23
CA ALA A 182 13.70 -15.82 23.08
C ALA A 182 12.35 -15.19 23.47
N ILE A 183 11.67 -15.76 24.46
CA ILE A 183 10.38 -15.24 24.96
C ILE A 183 10.57 -13.89 25.65
N THR A 184 11.59 -13.73 26.51
CA THR A 184 11.86 -12.45 27.18
C THR A 184 12.20 -11.36 26.18
N ALA A 185 13.07 -11.61 25.20
CA ALA A 185 13.41 -10.67 24.14
C ALA A 185 12.18 -10.33 23.26
N GLY A 186 11.39 -11.35 22.89
CA GLY A 186 10.17 -11.18 22.09
C GLY A 186 9.10 -10.31 22.80
N ILE A 187 8.87 -10.53 24.08
CA ILE A 187 7.92 -9.75 24.88
C ILE A 187 8.42 -8.32 25.08
N THR A 188 9.68 -8.11 25.39
CA THR A 188 10.24 -6.77 25.63
C THR A 188 10.24 -5.93 24.35
N ILE A 189 10.77 -6.45 23.24
CA ILE A 189 10.86 -5.70 21.98
C ILE A 189 9.47 -5.59 21.32
N GLY A 190 8.75 -6.70 21.19
CA GLY A 190 7.41 -6.73 20.60
C GLY A 190 6.39 -5.93 21.42
N GLY A 191 6.47 -5.99 22.74
CA GLY A 191 5.65 -5.19 23.65
C GLY A 191 5.91 -3.70 23.51
N ALA A 192 7.19 -3.27 23.42
CA ALA A 192 7.55 -1.89 23.22
C ALA A 192 7.00 -1.35 21.89
N TYR A 193 7.18 -2.06 20.79
CA TYR A 193 6.59 -1.69 19.48
C TYR A 193 5.06 -1.65 19.52
N GLY A 194 4.43 -2.64 20.15
CA GLY A 194 2.98 -2.71 20.28
C GLY A 194 2.40 -1.53 21.06
N LEU A 195 3.01 -1.16 22.19
CA LEU A 195 2.60 -0.02 23.00
C LEU A 195 2.72 1.31 22.25
N ILE A 196 3.86 1.54 21.57
CA ILE A 196 4.08 2.74 20.77
C ILE A 196 3.05 2.82 19.63
N TYR A 197 2.84 1.72 18.91
CA TYR A 197 1.86 1.66 17.82
C TYR A 197 0.44 1.96 18.31
N TYR A 198 0.01 1.32 19.39
CA TYR A 198 -1.33 1.50 19.95
C TYR A 198 -1.57 2.95 20.40
N SER A 199 -0.59 3.56 21.07
CA SER A 199 -0.67 4.93 21.55
C SER A 199 -0.78 5.95 20.40
N LEU A 200 -0.12 5.69 19.27
CA LEU A 200 -0.06 6.63 18.15
C LEU A 200 -1.08 6.33 17.03
N ALA A 201 -1.76 5.20 17.08
CA ALA A 201 -2.63 4.75 15.98
C ALA A 201 -3.76 5.74 15.63
N ASN A 202 -4.42 6.35 16.62
CA ASN A 202 -5.50 7.31 16.40
C ASN A 202 -4.95 8.66 15.89
N TYR A 203 -3.81 9.08 16.41
CA TYR A 203 -3.13 10.29 15.94
C TYR A 203 -2.70 10.15 14.46
N LEU A 204 -2.13 9.01 14.08
CA LEU A 204 -1.76 8.71 12.68
C LEU A 204 -2.97 8.72 11.74
N LYS A 205 -4.12 8.21 12.19
CA LYS A 205 -5.36 8.27 11.41
C LYS A 205 -5.79 9.73 11.18
N GLY A 206 -5.78 10.55 12.22
CA GLY A 206 -6.09 11.99 12.10
C GLY A 206 -5.15 12.74 11.15
N LEU A 207 -3.84 12.49 11.24
CA LEU A 207 -2.86 13.02 10.28
C LEU A 207 -3.17 12.59 8.83
N GLY A 208 -3.63 11.35 8.63
CA GLY A 208 -4.02 10.84 7.33
C GLY A 208 -5.27 11.54 6.77
N GLU A 209 -6.28 11.79 7.59
CA GLU A 209 -7.49 12.54 7.22
C GLU A 209 -7.14 13.98 6.83
N GLU A 210 -6.33 14.66 7.64
CA GLU A 210 -5.88 16.03 7.37
C GLU A 210 -5.02 16.10 6.09
N ARG A 211 -4.11 15.15 5.89
CA ARG A 211 -3.33 15.03 4.66
C ARG A 211 -4.23 14.88 3.42
N LEU A 212 -5.22 14.01 3.49
CA LEU A 212 -6.13 13.76 2.37
C LEU A 212 -6.93 15.01 2.00
N LEU A 213 -7.49 15.70 3.00
CA LEU A 213 -8.22 16.96 2.82
C LEU A 213 -7.34 18.04 2.20
N HIS A 214 -6.15 18.26 2.77
CA HIS A 214 -5.26 19.33 2.28
C HIS A 214 -4.64 19.00 0.92
N ASN A 215 -4.47 17.72 0.57
CA ASN A 215 -4.10 17.33 -0.79
C ASN A 215 -5.20 17.67 -1.79
N GLU A 216 -6.48 17.47 -1.43
CA GLU A 216 -7.62 17.85 -2.24
C GLU A 216 -7.68 19.36 -2.47
N LEU A 217 -7.53 20.16 -1.40
CA LEU A 217 -7.52 21.62 -1.48
C LEU A 217 -6.38 22.13 -2.37
N ARG A 218 -5.18 21.52 -2.31
CA ARG A 218 -4.06 21.87 -3.19
C ARG A 218 -4.41 21.70 -4.66
N PHE A 219 -4.97 20.55 -5.03
CA PHE A 219 -5.40 20.29 -6.41
C PHE A 219 -6.51 21.25 -6.84
N ARG A 220 -7.47 21.57 -5.97
CA ARG A 220 -8.55 22.51 -6.25
C ARG A 220 -8.01 23.92 -6.52
N TRP A 221 -7.17 24.47 -5.65
CA TRP A 221 -6.63 25.82 -5.83
C TRP A 221 -5.78 25.97 -7.09
N VAL A 222 -5.00 24.96 -7.45
CA VAL A 222 -4.23 24.93 -8.69
C VAL A 222 -5.17 24.90 -9.89
N SER A 223 -6.14 24.01 -9.90
CA SER A 223 -7.09 23.87 -11.01
C SER A 223 -7.93 25.13 -11.20
N GLU A 224 -8.46 25.70 -10.14
CA GLU A 224 -9.26 26.96 -10.21
C GLU A 224 -8.41 28.12 -10.74
N ALA A 225 -7.20 28.30 -10.18
CA ALA A 225 -6.32 29.40 -10.59
C ALA A 225 -5.95 29.32 -12.08
N PHE A 226 -5.58 28.15 -12.58
CA PHE A 226 -5.15 28.00 -13.97
C PHE A 226 -6.32 27.95 -14.96
N ASN A 227 -7.45 27.35 -14.59
CA ASN A 227 -8.64 27.36 -15.45
C ASN A 227 -9.24 28.77 -15.60
N ALA A 228 -9.12 29.60 -14.59
CA ALA A 228 -9.58 30.99 -14.60
C ALA A 228 -8.42 32.00 -14.73
N ALA A 229 -7.29 31.63 -15.35
CA ALA A 229 -6.06 32.44 -15.36
C ALA A 229 -6.26 33.88 -15.86
N LYS A 230 -7.10 34.10 -16.89
CA LYS A 230 -7.46 35.42 -17.38
C LYS A 230 -8.14 36.27 -16.30
N ALA A 231 -9.14 35.68 -15.60
CA ALA A 231 -9.84 36.40 -14.53
C ALA A 231 -8.93 36.69 -13.34
N VAL A 232 -8.11 35.72 -12.94
CA VAL A 232 -7.11 35.89 -11.88
C VAL A 232 -6.17 37.06 -12.18
N LYS A 233 -5.65 37.12 -13.42
CA LYS A 233 -4.76 38.20 -13.88
C LYS A 233 -5.44 39.56 -13.91
N VAL A 234 -6.63 39.63 -14.51
CA VAL A 234 -7.35 40.91 -14.61
C VAL A 234 -7.79 41.44 -13.23
N SER A 235 -8.12 40.56 -12.29
CA SER A 235 -8.55 40.93 -10.95
C SER A 235 -7.41 41.06 -9.93
N GLY A 236 -6.16 40.79 -10.29
CA GLY A 236 -4.99 40.85 -9.40
C GLY A 236 -5.04 39.87 -8.24
N LEU A 237 -5.63 38.65 -8.45
CA LEU A 237 -5.87 37.67 -7.40
C LEU A 237 -4.72 36.63 -7.25
N GLU A 238 -3.59 36.81 -7.95
CA GLU A 238 -2.48 35.85 -7.95
C GLU A 238 -2.01 35.51 -6.54
N GLN A 239 -1.78 36.55 -5.73
CA GLN A 239 -1.29 36.35 -4.35
C GLN A 239 -2.33 35.64 -3.47
N SER A 240 -3.63 35.89 -3.69
CA SER A 240 -4.69 35.22 -2.95
C SER A 240 -4.69 33.69 -3.23
N TYR A 241 -4.60 33.29 -4.49
CA TYR A 241 -4.50 31.88 -4.87
C TYR A 241 -3.20 31.23 -4.39
N ALA A 242 -2.08 31.93 -4.53
CA ALA A 242 -0.78 31.49 -4.01
C ALA A 242 -0.83 31.24 -2.49
N ASN A 243 -1.44 32.13 -1.72
CA ASN A 243 -1.59 31.99 -0.28
C ASN A 243 -2.50 30.81 0.11
N ARG A 244 -3.62 30.61 -0.58
CA ARG A 244 -4.52 29.45 -0.35
C ARG A 244 -3.82 28.13 -0.63
N PHE A 245 -3.09 28.05 -1.73
CA PHE A 245 -2.27 26.87 -2.05
C PHE A 245 -1.18 26.63 -1.02
N SER A 246 -0.44 27.72 -0.63
CA SER A 246 0.63 27.65 0.35
C SER A 246 0.14 27.14 1.71
N ASN A 247 -0.98 27.66 2.20
CA ASN A 247 -1.58 27.25 3.48
C ASN A 247 -1.93 25.75 3.47
N SER A 248 -2.53 25.26 2.40
CA SER A 248 -2.85 23.84 2.27
C SER A 248 -1.58 22.99 2.11
N SER A 249 -0.58 23.48 1.38
CA SER A 249 0.69 22.77 1.17
C SER A 249 1.52 22.63 2.42
N ILE A 250 1.54 23.65 3.29
CA ILE A 250 2.30 23.58 4.55
C ILE A 250 1.70 22.55 5.52
N ILE A 251 0.37 22.46 5.58
CA ILE A 251 -0.31 21.46 6.40
C ILE A 251 -0.06 20.05 5.85
N TYR A 252 -0.19 19.86 4.53
CA TYR A 252 0.17 18.61 3.87
C TYR A 252 1.62 18.18 4.17
N ALA A 253 2.57 19.11 4.10
CA ALA A 253 3.97 18.85 4.41
C ALA A 253 4.17 18.47 5.90
N LYS A 254 3.55 19.22 6.83
CA LYS A 254 3.63 18.94 8.27
C LYS A 254 3.06 17.56 8.64
N THR A 255 1.89 17.21 8.11
CA THR A 255 1.27 15.90 8.38
C THR A 255 2.11 14.75 7.84
N THR A 256 2.66 14.90 6.64
CA THR A 256 3.58 13.91 6.05
C THR A 256 4.87 13.78 6.87
N THR A 257 5.48 14.91 7.25
CA THR A 257 6.69 14.92 8.10
C THR A 257 6.43 14.22 9.43
N SER A 258 5.33 14.54 10.11
CA SER A 258 4.98 13.89 11.38
C SER A 258 4.84 12.37 11.23
N SER A 259 4.18 11.90 10.18
CA SER A 259 4.07 10.47 9.89
C SER A 259 5.43 9.80 9.64
N GLU A 260 6.32 10.45 8.87
CA GLU A 260 7.66 9.94 8.57
C GLU A 260 8.54 9.88 9.84
N VAL A 261 8.46 10.88 10.71
CA VAL A 261 9.18 10.89 11.99
C VAL A 261 8.68 9.78 12.91
N ILE A 262 7.36 9.63 13.08
CA ILE A 262 6.76 8.57 13.91
C ILE A 262 7.16 7.18 13.43
N LYS A 263 7.28 6.98 12.13
CA LYS A 263 7.73 5.73 11.53
C LYS A 263 9.17 5.35 11.93
N GLN A 264 10.05 6.34 12.13
CA GLN A 264 11.48 6.11 12.33
C GLN A 264 11.93 6.20 13.80
N LEU A 265 11.27 7.04 14.61
CA LEU A 265 11.66 7.29 15.99
C LEU A 265 11.86 6.03 16.86
N PRO A 266 10.97 5.02 16.85
CA PRO A 266 11.11 3.85 17.72
C PRO A 266 12.38 3.04 17.46
N ARG A 267 12.94 3.14 16.25
CA ARG A 267 14.17 2.45 15.86
C ARG A 267 15.32 2.73 16.84
N PHE A 268 15.56 4.02 17.14
CA PHE A 268 16.69 4.42 17.95
C PHE A 268 16.59 3.91 19.40
N PHE A 269 15.39 3.92 19.97
CA PHE A 269 15.14 3.36 21.31
C PHE A 269 15.38 1.86 21.36
N LEU A 270 14.94 1.16 20.31
CA LEU A 270 15.05 -0.30 20.25
C LEU A 270 16.47 -0.77 19.93
N GLU A 271 17.19 -0.02 19.10
CA GLU A 271 18.63 -0.26 18.91
C GLU A 271 19.38 -0.15 20.26
N ALA A 272 19.09 0.87 21.07
CA ALA A 272 19.68 1.01 22.41
C ALA A 272 19.32 -0.18 23.34
N ILE A 273 18.07 -0.64 23.33
CA ILE A 273 17.62 -1.80 24.12
C ILE A 273 18.32 -3.10 23.67
N VAL A 274 18.41 -3.33 22.37
CA VAL A 274 19.00 -4.57 21.83
C VAL A 274 20.51 -4.59 22.04
N PHE A 275 21.22 -3.54 21.65
CA PHE A 275 22.69 -3.50 21.84
C PHE A 275 23.08 -3.42 23.31
N GLY A 276 22.33 -2.64 24.11
CA GLY A 276 22.51 -2.60 25.56
C GLY A 276 22.23 -3.96 26.21
N GLY A 277 21.20 -4.67 25.78
CA GLY A 277 20.86 -6.01 26.25
C GLY A 277 21.94 -7.05 25.89
N ILE A 278 22.48 -7.01 24.68
CA ILE A 278 23.61 -7.87 24.28
C ILE A 278 24.84 -7.59 25.15
N LEU A 279 25.18 -6.32 25.36
CA LEU A 279 26.29 -5.92 26.21
C LEU A 279 26.13 -6.44 27.66
N LEU A 280 24.93 -6.22 28.24
CA LEU A 280 24.64 -6.72 29.60
C LEU A 280 24.68 -8.24 29.68
N MET A 281 24.23 -8.95 28.64
CA MET A 281 24.33 -10.40 28.55
C MET A 281 25.79 -10.88 28.53
N ILE A 282 26.64 -10.24 27.75
CA ILE A 282 28.08 -10.53 27.72
C ILE A 282 28.71 -10.33 29.12
N LEU A 283 28.43 -9.17 29.74
CA LEU A 283 28.93 -8.87 31.08
C LEU A 283 28.46 -9.87 32.15
N TYR A 284 27.21 -10.31 32.04
CA TYR A 284 26.62 -11.32 32.93
C TYR A 284 27.32 -12.69 32.76
N ILE A 285 27.52 -13.13 31.51
CA ILE A 285 28.22 -14.39 31.21
C ILE A 285 29.68 -14.34 31.70
N MET A 286 30.37 -13.23 31.49
CA MET A 286 31.74 -13.05 31.97
C MET A 286 31.84 -13.15 33.50
N LYS A 287 30.82 -12.69 34.22
CA LYS A 287 30.81 -12.78 35.70
C LYS A 287 30.49 -14.20 36.22
N GLN A 288 29.70 -14.97 35.46
CA GLN A 288 29.16 -16.26 35.94
C GLN A 288 29.94 -17.48 35.45
N ALA A 289 30.52 -17.41 34.24
CA ALA A 289 31.13 -18.58 33.63
C ALA A 289 32.63 -18.40 33.43
N GLY A 290 33.43 -19.26 34.11
CA GLY A 290 34.86 -19.40 33.84
C GLY A 290 35.19 -19.90 32.41
N ASN A 291 34.24 -20.22 31.56
CA ASN A 291 34.42 -20.74 30.21
C ASN A 291 33.59 -19.93 29.18
N PHE A 292 34.18 -18.85 28.69
CA PHE A 292 33.63 -18.02 27.60
C PHE A 292 33.41 -18.82 26.30
N ASN A 293 34.27 -19.81 26.01
CA ASN A 293 34.24 -20.60 24.77
C ASN A 293 32.94 -21.41 24.59
N SER A 294 32.31 -21.87 25.66
CA SER A 294 31.03 -22.60 25.58
C SER A 294 29.82 -21.72 25.26
N ALA A 295 29.93 -20.42 25.55
CA ALA A 295 28.85 -19.46 25.27
C ALA A 295 28.94 -18.85 23.87
N LEU A 296 30.09 -18.89 23.20
CA LEU A 296 30.33 -18.29 21.89
C LEU A 296 29.33 -18.74 20.80
N PRO A 297 28.97 -20.02 20.63
CA PRO A 297 28.03 -20.44 19.60
C PRO A 297 26.64 -19.83 19.79
N ILE A 298 26.13 -19.83 21.01
CA ILE A 298 24.81 -19.27 21.36
C ILE A 298 24.84 -17.75 21.16
N LEU A 299 25.85 -17.06 21.67
CA LEU A 299 26.01 -15.63 21.49
C LEU A 299 26.07 -15.25 20.01
N SER A 300 26.83 -15.99 19.20
CA SER A 300 26.90 -15.76 17.75
C SER A 300 25.54 -15.89 17.08
N LEU A 301 24.76 -16.92 17.43
CA LEU A 301 23.40 -17.08 16.90
C LEU A 301 22.51 -15.87 17.24
N TYR A 302 22.54 -15.40 18.51
CA TYR A 302 21.76 -14.24 18.92
C TYR A 302 22.18 -12.96 18.22
N VAL A 303 23.48 -12.75 17.99
CA VAL A 303 23.98 -11.60 17.23
C VAL A 303 23.53 -11.67 15.78
N PHE A 304 23.64 -12.82 15.12
CA PHE A 304 23.20 -13.00 13.73
C PHE A 304 21.68 -12.92 13.59
N ALA A 305 20.94 -13.55 14.50
CA ALA A 305 19.48 -13.45 14.52
C ALA A 305 19.03 -12.01 14.79
N GLY A 306 19.65 -11.32 15.75
CA GLY A 306 19.38 -9.91 16.07
C GLY A 306 19.65 -8.98 14.89
N TYR A 307 20.76 -9.17 14.19
CA TYR A 307 21.11 -8.43 12.97
C TYR A 307 20.03 -8.52 11.88
N ARG A 308 19.35 -9.66 11.74
CA ARG A 308 18.25 -9.84 10.79
C ARG A 308 16.88 -9.49 11.36
N LEU A 309 16.63 -9.81 12.62
CA LEU A 309 15.34 -9.63 13.28
C LEU A 309 15.02 -8.16 13.54
N LEU A 310 16.03 -7.36 13.95
CA LEU A 310 15.83 -5.95 14.25
C LEU A 310 15.32 -5.14 13.06
N PRO A 311 15.96 -5.17 11.86
CA PRO A 311 15.44 -4.47 10.68
C PRO A 311 14.06 -4.99 10.23
N ALA A 312 13.79 -6.31 10.40
CA ALA A 312 12.50 -6.88 10.04
C ALA A 312 11.38 -6.36 10.95
N LEU A 313 11.59 -6.30 12.27
CA LEU A 313 10.64 -5.72 13.23
C LEU A 313 10.42 -4.23 12.97
N GLN A 314 11.50 -3.48 12.72
CA GLN A 314 11.41 -2.07 12.35
C GLN A 314 10.54 -1.86 11.11
N GLN A 315 10.73 -2.68 10.08
CA GLN A 315 9.95 -2.59 8.85
C GLN A 315 8.48 -2.95 9.08
N VAL A 316 8.17 -3.97 9.90
CA VAL A 316 6.79 -4.29 10.29
C VAL A 316 6.12 -3.09 10.96
N TYR A 317 6.78 -2.49 11.95
CA TYR A 317 6.25 -1.30 12.64
C TYR A 317 6.06 -0.13 11.67
N ALA A 318 7.07 0.19 10.86
CA ALA A 318 7.01 1.26 9.87
C ALA A 318 5.85 1.06 8.88
N SER A 319 5.70 -0.15 8.37
CA SER A 319 4.64 -0.49 7.43
C SER A 319 3.24 -0.41 8.06
N LEU A 320 3.07 -0.86 9.31
CA LEU A 320 1.81 -0.71 10.05
C LEU A 320 1.46 0.76 10.30
N THR A 321 2.46 1.59 10.62
CA THR A 321 2.33 3.05 10.80
C THR A 321 1.85 3.71 9.51
N ILE A 322 2.49 3.40 8.37
CA ILE A 322 2.09 3.92 7.06
C ILE A 322 0.69 3.46 6.67
N LEU A 323 0.35 2.18 6.88
CA LEU A 323 -0.99 1.67 6.61
C LEU A 323 -2.05 2.41 7.40
N LYS A 324 -1.77 2.76 8.65
CA LYS A 324 -2.71 3.53 9.47
C LYS A 324 -2.89 4.96 8.95
N PHE A 325 -1.79 5.60 8.56
CA PHE A 325 -1.77 6.95 7.98
C PHE A 325 -2.49 7.04 6.63
N ILE A 326 -2.31 6.06 5.74
CA ILE A 326 -2.95 6.03 4.42
C ILE A 326 -4.40 5.52 4.46
N GLY A 327 -4.84 4.99 5.60
CA GLY A 327 -6.16 4.41 5.80
C GLY A 327 -7.32 5.24 5.23
N PRO A 328 -7.41 6.55 5.47
CA PRO A 328 -8.44 7.42 4.90
C PRO A 328 -8.45 7.45 3.38
N SER A 329 -7.27 7.44 2.72
CA SER A 329 -7.19 7.37 1.25
C SER A 329 -7.63 6.01 0.70
N VAL A 330 -7.31 4.92 1.41
CA VAL A 330 -7.81 3.56 1.07
C VAL A 330 -9.33 3.51 1.21
N GLU A 331 -9.88 4.13 2.26
CA GLU A 331 -11.33 4.22 2.48
C GLU A 331 -12.01 4.93 1.32
N LYS A 332 -11.55 6.15 0.99
CA LYS A 332 -12.12 6.96 -0.09
C LYS A 332 -12.06 6.20 -1.43
N LEU A 333 -10.91 5.62 -1.76
CA LEU A 333 -10.77 4.85 -3.01
C LEU A 333 -11.68 3.61 -3.06
N TYR A 334 -11.86 2.94 -1.92
CA TYR A 334 -12.78 1.81 -1.79
C TYR A 334 -14.23 2.25 -2.05
N GLU A 335 -14.67 3.35 -1.42
CA GLU A 335 -16.03 3.88 -1.61
C GLU A 335 -16.23 4.38 -3.05
N ASP A 336 -15.24 5.07 -3.64
CA ASP A 336 -15.30 5.54 -5.03
C ASP A 336 -15.51 4.35 -5.98
N ILE A 337 -14.69 3.30 -5.90
CA ILE A 337 -14.81 2.13 -6.78
C ILE A 337 -16.12 1.36 -6.53
N LYS A 338 -16.58 1.28 -5.28
CA LYS A 338 -17.81 0.60 -4.92
C LYS A 338 -19.06 1.33 -5.43
N SER A 339 -19.02 2.67 -5.45
CA SER A 339 -20.13 3.51 -5.90
C SER A 339 -20.27 3.59 -7.43
N LEU A 340 -19.23 3.17 -8.17
CA LEU A 340 -19.31 3.13 -9.63
C LEU A 340 -20.33 2.09 -10.08
N ASN A 341 -21.24 2.48 -10.97
CA ASN A 341 -22.17 1.55 -11.57
C ASN A 341 -21.43 0.40 -12.26
N PRO A 342 -21.90 -0.85 -12.13
CA PRO A 342 -21.32 -1.96 -12.85
C PRO A 342 -21.32 -1.66 -14.35
N LEU A 343 -20.25 -2.09 -15.02
CA LEU A 343 -20.08 -1.93 -16.46
C LEU A 343 -21.29 -2.53 -17.18
N ILE A 344 -22.11 -1.70 -17.79
CA ILE A 344 -23.12 -2.16 -18.74
C ILE A 344 -22.34 -2.53 -19.99
N GLU A 345 -22.09 -3.81 -20.18
CA GLU A 345 -21.22 -4.34 -21.27
C GLU A 345 -21.82 -4.15 -22.66
N ASN A 346 -23.13 -3.88 -22.78
CA ASN A 346 -23.83 -3.82 -24.06
C ASN A 346 -24.77 -2.62 -24.14
N GLN A 347 -24.24 -1.41 -24.27
CA GLN A 347 -25.01 -0.40 -24.99
C GLN A 347 -24.93 -0.74 -26.47
N SER A 348 -26.06 -1.14 -27.07
CA SER A 348 -26.11 -1.33 -28.52
C SER A 348 -25.73 0.00 -29.18
N GLN A 349 -24.72 -0.04 -30.03
CA GLN A 349 -24.31 1.13 -30.83
C GLN A 349 -25.17 1.18 -32.12
N GLU A 350 -26.44 0.81 -32.01
CA GLU A 350 -27.33 0.93 -33.17
C GLU A 350 -27.56 2.40 -33.47
N VAL A 351 -27.24 2.77 -34.70
CA VAL A 351 -27.49 4.12 -35.21
C VAL A 351 -28.99 4.33 -35.30
N MET A 352 -29.51 5.27 -34.53
CA MET A 352 -30.92 5.69 -34.60
C MET A 352 -31.04 6.76 -35.70
N PRO A 353 -31.63 6.43 -36.88
CA PRO A 353 -31.75 7.40 -37.95
C PRO A 353 -32.85 8.41 -37.63
N LEU A 354 -32.52 9.70 -37.70
CA LEU A 354 -33.52 10.79 -37.60
C LEU A 354 -34.21 10.97 -38.95
N ASN A 355 -35.35 10.26 -39.16
CA ASN A 355 -36.08 10.30 -40.41
C ASN A 355 -37.15 11.42 -40.46
N ASN A 356 -37.79 11.68 -39.34
CA ASN A 356 -38.94 12.60 -39.29
C ASN A 356 -38.70 13.80 -38.35
N THR A 357 -38.90 13.63 -37.07
CA THR A 357 -38.86 14.73 -36.09
C THR A 357 -38.36 14.27 -34.73
N ILE A 358 -37.71 15.18 -34.00
CA ILE A 358 -37.47 15.04 -32.56
C ILE A 358 -38.63 15.75 -31.87
N THR A 359 -39.38 15.03 -31.04
CA THR A 359 -40.57 15.55 -30.36
C THR A 359 -40.42 15.48 -28.85
N LEU A 360 -40.48 16.61 -28.17
CA LEU A 360 -40.55 16.74 -26.74
C LEU A 360 -41.99 16.98 -26.33
N LYS A 361 -42.59 16.14 -25.45
CA LYS A 361 -43.97 16.25 -24.97
C LYS A 361 -44.01 16.40 -23.47
N ASN A 362 -44.47 17.56 -22.98
CA ASN A 362 -44.64 17.87 -21.56
C ASN A 362 -43.40 17.55 -20.68
N ILE A 363 -42.25 17.98 -21.14
CA ILE A 363 -40.98 17.68 -20.47
C ILE A 363 -40.84 18.49 -19.20
N HIS A 364 -40.53 17.79 -18.09
CA HIS A 364 -40.14 18.37 -16.81
C HIS A 364 -38.78 17.85 -16.37
N TYR A 365 -37.93 18.75 -15.90
CA TYR A 365 -36.63 18.39 -15.38
C TYR A 365 -36.16 19.33 -14.27
N ASN A 366 -35.63 18.74 -13.17
CA ASN A 366 -34.98 19.44 -12.07
C ASN A 366 -33.59 18.89 -11.89
N TYR A 367 -32.60 19.76 -11.73
CA TYR A 367 -31.24 19.31 -11.34
C TYR A 367 -31.27 18.71 -9.93
N PRO A 368 -30.50 17.66 -9.67
CA PRO A 368 -30.33 17.11 -8.31
C PRO A 368 -29.91 18.21 -7.32
N ASN A 369 -30.43 18.15 -6.10
CA ASN A 369 -30.11 19.10 -5.02
C ASN A 369 -30.45 20.57 -5.27
N THR A 370 -31.34 20.89 -6.23
CA THR A 370 -31.87 22.23 -6.43
C THR A 370 -33.37 22.26 -6.21
N SER A 371 -33.89 23.32 -5.57
CA SER A 371 -35.33 23.58 -5.41
C SER A 371 -35.95 24.25 -6.64
N ARG A 372 -35.13 24.75 -7.57
CA ARG A 372 -35.56 25.47 -8.75
C ARG A 372 -35.79 24.51 -9.91
N THR A 373 -37.01 24.55 -10.47
CA THR A 373 -37.35 23.82 -11.69
C THR A 373 -36.58 24.39 -12.87
N ALA A 374 -35.80 23.53 -13.56
CA ALA A 374 -35.05 23.93 -14.73
C ALA A 374 -35.91 23.91 -16.00
N ILE A 375 -36.77 22.92 -16.14
CA ILE A 375 -37.70 22.78 -17.27
C ILE A 375 -39.08 22.43 -16.71
N ASN A 376 -40.13 23.17 -17.15
CA ASN A 376 -41.48 23.01 -16.69
C ASN A 376 -42.49 22.92 -17.87
N GLY A 377 -42.82 21.69 -18.29
CA GLY A 377 -43.85 21.41 -19.26
C GLY A 377 -43.52 21.84 -20.70
N ILE A 378 -42.26 21.72 -21.15
CA ILE A 378 -41.89 22.09 -22.51
C ILE A 378 -42.45 21.11 -23.54
N ASN A 379 -43.07 21.67 -24.58
CA ASN A 379 -43.47 20.98 -25.79
C ASN A 379 -42.71 21.58 -26.99
N LEU A 380 -42.02 20.74 -27.76
CA LEU A 380 -41.16 21.16 -28.88
C LEU A 380 -41.16 20.08 -29.95
N ASN A 381 -41.25 20.51 -31.21
CA ASN A 381 -41.09 19.63 -32.36
C ASN A 381 -40.02 20.18 -33.30
N ILE A 382 -38.99 19.38 -33.56
CA ILE A 382 -37.84 19.73 -34.40
C ILE A 382 -37.85 18.82 -35.64
N PRO A 383 -38.20 19.31 -36.82
CA PRO A 383 -38.17 18.50 -38.04
C PRO A 383 -36.76 18.06 -38.42
N ALA A 384 -36.63 16.86 -38.98
CA ALA A 384 -35.37 16.41 -39.55
C ALA A 384 -34.86 17.40 -40.59
N LYS A 385 -33.53 17.53 -40.70
CA LYS A 385 -32.86 18.45 -41.65
C LYS A 385 -33.16 19.94 -41.45
N SER A 386 -33.70 20.34 -40.27
CA SER A 386 -33.92 21.74 -39.88
C SER A 386 -32.84 22.25 -38.93
N THR A 387 -32.72 23.58 -38.85
CA THR A 387 -31.89 24.25 -37.86
C THR A 387 -32.80 25.02 -36.90
N VAL A 388 -32.68 24.77 -35.61
CA VAL A 388 -33.47 25.42 -34.57
C VAL A 388 -32.57 26.20 -33.62
N GLY A 389 -32.89 27.47 -33.35
CA GLY A 389 -32.16 28.31 -32.41
C GLY A 389 -32.98 28.53 -31.13
N PHE A 390 -32.34 28.29 -29.97
CA PHE A 390 -32.92 28.59 -28.65
C PHE A 390 -32.56 30.00 -28.19
N ILE A 391 -33.50 30.88 -28.03
CA ILE A 391 -33.31 32.27 -27.59
C ILE A 391 -33.97 32.48 -26.22
N GLY A 392 -33.34 33.21 -25.34
CA GLY A 392 -33.86 33.54 -24.01
C GLY A 392 -32.78 34.05 -23.08
N ILE A 393 -33.16 34.57 -21.93
CA ILE A 393 -32.26 35.10 -20.89
C ILE A 393 -31.41 33.99 -20.28
N THR A 394 -30.30 34.37 -19.64
CA THR A 394 -29.44 33.40 -18.89
C THR A 394 -30.26 32.71 -17.80
N GLY A 395 -30.14 31.40 -17.71
CA GLY A 395 -30.88 30.57 -16.75
C GLY A 395 -32.32 30.20 -17.18
N SER A 396 -32.72 30.43 -18.44
CA SER A 396 -34.05 30.04 -18.98
C SER A 396 -34.13 28.54 -19.38
N GLY A 397 -33.12 27.72 -19.13
CA GLY A 397 -33.15 26.28 -19.41
C GLY A 397 -32.68 25.86 -20.82
N LYS A 398 -32.17 26.77 -21.65
CA LYS A 398 -31.74 26.45 -23.03
C LYS A 398 -30.77 25.29 -23.12
N THR A 399 -29.70 25.33 -22.35
CA THR A 399 -28.67 24.27 -22.30
C THR A 399 -29.28 22.96 -21.80
N THR A 400 -30.18 23.03 -20.80
CA THR A 400 -30.85 21.85 -20.24
C THR A 400 -31.75 21.16 -21.29
N VAL A 401 -32.45 21.93 -22.14
CA VAL A 401 -33.23 21.35 -23.25
C VAL A 401 -32.31 20.68 -24.27
N VAL A 402 -31.20 21.29 -24.63
CA VAL A 402 -30.21 20.69 -25.54
C VAL A 402 -29.65 19.40 -24.94
N ASP A 403 -29.28 19.39 -23.66
CA ASP A 403 -28.73 18.20 -22.97
C ASP A 403 -29.78 17.06 -22.92
N ILE A 404 -31.06 17.38 -22.77
CA ILE A 404 -32.17 16.40 -22.87
C ILE A 404 -32.29 15.84 -24.29
N ILE A 405 -32.26 16.71 -25.32
CA ILE A 405 -32.34 16.29 -26.73
C ILE A 405 -31.16 15.37 -27.10
N LEU A 406 -29.98 15.65 -26.55
CA LEU A 406 -28.77 14.82 -26.74
C LEU A 406 -28.82 13.49 -25.95
N GLY A 407 -29.87 13.26 -25.14
CA GLY A 407 -29.95 12.08 -24.28
C GLY A 407 -28.99 12.09 -23.09
N LEU A 408 -28.36 13.23 -22.78
CA LEU A 408 -27.43 13.38 -21.65
C LEU A 408 -28.16 13.48 -20.32
N LEU A 409 -29.38 14.01 -20.32
CA LEU A 409 -30.25 14.15 -19.13
C LEU A 409 -31.56 13.38 -19.35
N GLU A 410 -31.88 12.49 -18.41
CA GLU A 410 -33.12 11.74 -18.41
C GLU A 410 -34.28 12.63 -17.91
N VAL A 411 -35.37 12.66 -18.64
CA VAL A 411 -36.56 13.45 -18.26
C VAL A 411 -37.25 12.83 -17.06
N GLN A 412 -37.69 13.68 -16.12
CA GLN A 412 -38.44 13.22 -14.93
C GLN A 412 -39.94 13.02 -15.22
N LYS A 413 -40.47 13.78 -16.15
CA LYS A 413 -41.84 13.65 -16.68
C LYS A 413 -41.86 14.05 -18.15
N GLY A 414 -42.81 13.47 -18.93
CA GLY A 414 -42.93 13.68 -20.36
C GLY A 414 -42.18 12.61 -21.16
N THR A 415 -42.16 12.77 -22.48
CA THR A 415 -41.51 11.85 -23.42
C THR A 415 -40.66 12.61 -24.42
N LEU A 416 -39.48 12.05 -24.74
CA LEU A 416 -38.61 12.41 -25.86
C LEU A 416 -38.71 11.30 -26.91
N GLU A 417 -39.19 11.63 -28.08
CA GLU A 417 -39.42 10.71 -29.20
C GLU A 417 -38.57 11.16 -30.42
N VAL A 418 -38.00 10.20 -31.16
CA VAL A 418 -37.20 10.44 -32.36
C VAL A 418 -37.75 9.62 -33.53
#